data_2a0dd7018845af10c101faf9b3ed8df2
#
_entry.id   2a0dd7018845af10c101faf9b3ed8df2
#
_cell.length_a   1.000
_cell.length_b   1.000
_cell.length_c   1.000
_cell.angle_alpha   90.00
_cell.angle_beta   90.00
_cell.angle_gamma   90.00
#
_symmetry.space_group_name_H-M   'P 1'
#
loop_
_entity.id
_entity.type
_entity.pdbx_description
1 polymer ?
#
loop_
_entity_poly.entity_id
_entity_poly.type
_entity_poly.pdbx_seq_one_letter_code
_entity_poly.pdbx_strand_id
1 'polypeptide(L)'
;LDLDIVITANIDDFFTYKPELSFIVMKNWTQPKKEIGNTSIYRFKIGSNTHLIDKINNNYELMFKKYSNSQTYISDNINTLNFWPNNWCRLFKVDCIPRWPMNYFCVPKIPLKCKIIAFPGSPNPHDAVNGIWPEKRKWKRIYKKIRPTKWISEFWR
;
A
#
# COMPACT_ATOMS: atom_id res chain seq x y z
N LEU A 1 -2.40 -9.68 -2.66
CA LEU A 1 -3.12 -8.48 -2.21
C LEU A 1 -3.41 -8.60 -0.72
N ASP A 2 -3.21 -7.50 0.04
CA ASP A 2 -3.61 -7.42 1.45
C ASP A 2 -5.13 -7.25 1.60
N LEU A 3 -5.62 -7.43 2.83
CA LEU A 3 -7.06 -7.27 3.14
C LEU A 3 -7.49 -5.80 3.27
N ASP A 4 -6.55 -4.91 3.55
CA ASP A 4 -6.78 -3.47 3.72
C ASP A 4 -6.54 -2.68 2.43
N ILE A 5 -7.04 -3.20 1.31
CA ILE A 5 -7.03 -2.53 0.01
C ILE A 5 -8.43 -2.36 -0.53
N VAL A 6 -8.61 -1.36 -1.40
CA VAL A 6 -9.86 -1.11 -2.14
C VAL A 6 -9.54 -1.10 -3.64
N ILE A 7 -10.18 -2.00 -4.38
CA ILE A 7 -10.07 -2.09 -5.84
C ILE A 7 -11.10 -1.15 -6.44
N THR A 8 -10.66 -0.11 -7.13
CA THR A 8 -11.50 0.97 -7.66
C THR A 8 -11.72 0.93 -9.17
N ALA A 9 -11.04 0.00 -9.87
CA ALA A 9 -11.18 -0.20 -11.32
C ALA A 9 -10.75 -1.63 -11.71
N ASN A 10 -10.93 -2.00 -12.98
CA ASN A 10 -10.48 -3.28 -13.52
C ASN A 10 -8.97 -3.46 -13.31
N ILE A 11 -8.57 -4.64 -12.82
CA ILE A 11 -7.19 -5.01 -12.47
C ILE A 11 -6.54 -5.99 -13.45
N ASP A 12 -7.16 -6.31 -14.59
CA ASP A 12 -6.62 -7.27 -15.57
C ASP A 12 -5.23 -6.87 -16.06
N ASP A 13 -4.99 -5.57 -16.19
CA ASP A 13 -3.68 -5.05 -16.58
C ASP A 13 -2.55 -5.45 -15.62
N PHE A 14 -2.83 -5.74 -14.34
CA PHE A 14 -1.82 -6.22 -13.39
C PHE A 14 -1.28 -7.60 -13.77
N PHE A 15 -2.07 -8.40 -14.47
CA PHE A 15 -1.65 -9.74 -14.93
C PHE A 15 -0.87 -9.69 -16.23
N THR A 16 -1.17 -8.73 -17.11
CA THR A 16 -0.58 -8.61 -18.45
C THR A 16 0.59 -7.63 -18.52
N TYR A 17 0.72 -6.70 -17.57
CA TYR A 17 1.80 -5.71 -17.55
C TYR A 17 3.15 -6.38 -17.31
N LYS A 18 4.09 -6.25 -18.26
CA LYS A 18 5.44 -6.78 -18.18
C LYS A 18 5.50 -8.22 -17.65
N PRO A 19 4.92 -9.19 -18.38
CA PRO A 19 4.77 -10.58 -17.92
C PRO A 19 6.11 -11.30 -17.74
N GLU A 20 7.18 -10.79 -18.35
CA GLU A 20 8.56 -11.28 -18.21
C GLU A 20 9.15 -11.04 -16.81
N LEU A 21 8.66 -10.05 -16.08
CA LEU A 21 9.19 -9.74 -14.75
C LEU A 21 8.82 -10.80 -13.72
N SER A 22 9.82 -11.32 -13.03
CA SER A 22 9.64 -12.31 -11.95
C SER A 22 9.03 -11.74 -10.68
N PHE A 23 9.20 -10.44 -10.45
CA PHE A 23 8.63 -9.72 -9.30
C PHE A 23 8.31 -8.27 -9.66
N ILE A 24 7.14 -7.81 -9.22
CA ILE A 24 6.70 -6.43 -9.37
C ILE A 24 5.82 -6.04 -8.19
N VAL A 25 5.98 -4.85 -7.65
CA VAL A 25 5.39 -4.42 -6.38
C VAL A 25 4.93 -2.96 -6.45
N MET A 26 4.03 -2.59 -5.55
CA MET A 26 3.67 -1.19 -5.34
C MET A 26 4.85 -0.41 -4.75
N LYS A 27 5.08 0.82 -5.22
CA LYS A 27 6.08 1.71 -4.62
C LYS A 27 5.66 2.14 -3.22
N ASN A 28 6.62 2.20 -2.29
CA ASN A 28 6.34 2.72 -0.95
C ASN A 28 6.33 4.26 -0.94
N TRP A 29 5.14 4.85 -1.08
CA TRP A 29 4.94 6.29 -1.12
C TRP A 29 5.17 7.00 0.23
N THR A 30 5.23 6.26 1.34
CA THR A 30 5.53 6.84 2.66
C THR A 30 7.03 7.12 2.84
N GLN A 31 7.87 6.47 2.05
CA GLN A 31 9.32 6.64 2.03
C GLN A 31 9.83 6.81 0.59
N PRO A 32 9.42 7.87 -0.12
CA PRO A 32 9.62 8.00 -1.57
C PRO A 32 11.08 8.09 -1.99
N LYS A 33 11.99 8.45 -1.06
CA LYS A 33 13.44 8.53 -1.30
C LYS A 33 14.13 7.16 -1.23
N LYS A 34 13.48 6.15 -0.68
CA LYS A 34 14.01 4.78 -0.59
C LYS A 34 13.37 3.92 -1.67
N GLU A 35 14.17 3.08 -2.29
CA GLU A 35 13.69 2.05 -3.21
C GLU A 35 13.17 0.85 -2.42
N ILE A 36 12.02 1.03 -1.78
CA ILE A 36 11.35 0.00 -1.01
C ILE A 36 9.97 -0.25 -1.62
N GLY A 37 9.62 -1.52 -1.80
CA GLY A 37 8.28 -1.94 -2.21
C GLY A 37 7.30 -1.89 -1.04
N ASN A 38 6.04 -1.58 -1.32
CA ASN A 38 4.94 -1.82 -0.40
C ASN A 38 4.28 -3.16 -0.77
N THR A 39 4.41 -4.14 0.11
CA THR A 39 3.97 -5.51 -0.14
C THR A 39 2.45 -5.71 -0.04
N SER A 40 1.67 -4.66 0.13
CA SER A 40 0.20 -4.78 0.04
C SER A 40 -0.28 -5.17 -1.36
N ILE A 41 0.49 -4.81 -2.40
CA ILE A 41 0.13 -5.09 -3.79
C ILE A 41 1.39 -5.54 -4.55
N TYR A 42 1.52 -6.82 -4.80
CA TYR A 42 2.62 -7.37 -5.60
C TYR A 42 2.18 -8.57 -6.44
N ARG A 43 2.94 -8.84 -7.48
CA ARG A 43 2.87 -10.06 -8.30
C ARG A 43 4.24 -10.69 -8.35
N PHE A 44 4.30 -12.01 -8.31
CA PHE A 44 5.53 -12.77 -8.50
C PHE A 44 5.27 -13.99 -9.39
N LYS A 45 6.31 -14.42 -10.08
CA LYS A 45 6.29 -15.67 -10.85
C LYS A 45 6.55 -16.82 -9.88
N ILE A 46 5.67 -17.81 -9.88
CA ILE A 46 5.81 -19.00 -9.02
C ILE A 46 7.17 -19.67 -9.27
N GLY A 47 7.86 -20.02 -8.20
CA GLY A 47 9.18 -20.66 -8.26
C GLY A 47 10.37 -19.73 -8.50
N SER A 48 10.18 -18.45 -8.81
CA SER A 48 11.30 -17.56 -9.17
C SER A 48 12.06 -16.95 -7.99
N ASN A 49 11.47 -16.93 -6.79
CA ASN A 49 12.03 -16.22 -5.64
C ASN A 49 12.16 -17.13 -4.39
N THR A 50 12.41 -18.41 -4.59
CA THR A 50 12.56 -19.43 -3.52
C THR A 50 13.66 -19.08 -2.54
N HIS A 51 14.73 -18.42 -3.02
CA HIS A 51 15.85 -17.96 -2.19
C HIS A 51 15.42 -17.06 -1.01
N LEU A 52 14.27 -16.40 -1.08
CA LEU A 52 13.72 -15.63 0.04
C LEU A 52 13.31 -16.56 1.19
N ILE A 53 12.66 -17.67 0.86
CA ILE A 53 12.24 -18.68 1.85
C ILE A 53 13.48 -19.39 2.41
N ASP A 54 14.41 -19.77 1.53
CA ASP A 54 15.64 -20.46 1.93
C ASP A 54 16.47 -19.60 2.89
N LYS A 55 16.59 -18.29 2.64
CA LYS A 55 17.27 -17.35 3.55
C LYS A 55 16.63 -17.30 4.94
N ILE A 56 15.30 -17.28 5.02
CA ILE A 56 14.60 -17.29 6.31
C ILE A 56 14.83 -18.63 7.01
N ASN A 57 14.65 -19.75 6.31
CA ASN A 57 14.78 -21.08 6.91
C ASN A 57 16.19 -21.35 7.45
N ASN A 58 17.20 -20.90 6.70
CA ASN A 58 18.61 -21.15 7.09
C ASN A 58 19.11 -20.19 8.17
N ASN A 59 18.50 -19.00 8.36
CA ASN A 59 18.99 -17.95 9.24
C ASN A 59 17.84 -17.19 9.93
N TYR A 60 16.86 -17.90 10.45
CA TYR A 60 15.63 -17.34 11.01
C TYR A 60 15.88 -16.20 12.01
N GLU A 61 16.65 -16.48 13.06
CA GLU A 61 16.93 -15.50 14.13
C GLU A 61 17.61 -14.24 13.62
N LEU A 62 18.59 -14.40 12.72
CA LEU A 62 19.31 -13.28 12.12
C LEU A 62 18.38 -12.41 11.26
N MET A 63 17.51 -13.05 10.47
CA MET A 63 16.56 -12.34 9.60
C MET A 63 15.54 -11.55 10.42
N PHE A 64 14.99 -12.14 11.49
CA PHE A 64 14.04 -11.44 12.37
C PHE A 64 14.69 -10.32 13.18
N LYS A 65 15.97 -10.47 13.56
CA LYS A 65 16.72 -9.41 14.22
C LYS A 65 17.05 -8.25 13.27
N LYS A 66 17.34 -8.55 12.01
CA LYS A 66 17.72 -7.55 10.99
C LYS A 66 16.53 -6.79 10.42
N TYR A 67 15.41 -7.47 10.20
CA TYR A 67 14.25 -6.90 9.49
C TYR A 67 13.04 -6.80 10.40
N SER A 68 12.54 -5.58 10.59
CA SER A 68 11.34 -5.30 11.40
C SER A 68 10.02 -5.58 10.67
N ASN A 69 10.07 -5.77 9.34
CA ASN A 69 8.89 -6.02 8.51
C ASN A 69 9.25 -6.70 7.18
N SER A 70 8.27 -7.36 6.58
CA SER A 70 8.40 -8.08 5.32
C SER A 70 8.75 -7.18 4.13
N GLN A 71 8.27 -5.94 4.12
CA GLN A 71 8.52 -5.01 3.01
C GLN A 71 10.01 -4.73 2.83
N THR A 72 10.70 -4.41 3.92
CA THR A 72 12.14 -4.17 3.90
C THR A 72 12.89 -5.45 3.57
N TYR A 73 12.51 -6.59 4.18
CA TYR A 73 13.12 -7.88 3.88
C TYR A 73 13.04 -8.22 2.39
N ILE A 74 11.86 -8.17 1.81
CA ILE A 74 11.65 -8.49 0.39
C ILE A 74 12.42 -7.50 -0.50
N SER A 75 12.34 -6.20 -0.21
CA SER A 75 12.99 -5.17 -1.02
C SER A 75 14.50 -5.30 -1.04
N ASP A 76 15.12 -5.69 0.08
CA ASP A 76 16.57 -5.87 0.19
C ASP A 76 17.07 -7.18 -0.42
N ASN A 77 16.19 -8.16 -0.60
CA ASN A 77 16.60 -9.51 -1.02
C ASN A 77 16.09 -9.91 -2.41
N ILE A 78 15.28 -9.10 -3.05
CA ILE A 78 14.92 -9.27 -4.46
C ILE A 78 16.06 -8.74 -5.34
N ASN A 79 16.44 -9.51 -6.36
CA ASN A 79 17.54 -9.15 -7.27
C ASN A 79 17.24 -7.85 -8.03
N THR A 80 16.00 -7.67 -8.48
CA THR A 80 15.57 -6.47 -9.19
C THR A 80 14.19 -6.07 -8.71
N LEU A 81 14.10 -4.91 -8.08
CA LEU A 81 12.85 -4.35 -7.61
C LEU A 81 12.17 -3.55 -8.73
N ASN A 82 11.05 -4.05 -9.20
CA ASN A 82 10.24 -3.39 -10.22
C ASN A 82 8.96 -2.86 -9.62
N PHE A 83 8.46 -1.74 -10.15
CA PHE A 83 7.27 -1.09 -9.63
C PHE A 83 6.14 -1.03 -10.65
N TRP A 84 4.90 -1.12 -10.16
CA TRP A 84 3.72 -0.81 -10.93
C TRP A 84 3.75 0.65 -11.43
N PRO A 85 3.08 0.99 -12.52
CA PRO A 85 2.89 2.38 -12.93
C PRO A 85 2.38 3.23 -11.75
N ASN A 86 2.98 4.38 -11.57
CA ASN A 86 2.77 5.23 -10.39
C ASN A 86 1.31 5.61 -10.12
N ASN A 87 0.48 5.63 -11.15
CA ASN A 87 -0.93 5.99 -11.05
C ASN A 87 -1.86 4.80 -10.75
N TRP A 88 -1.40 3.54 -10.84
CA TRP A 88 -2.24 2.37 -10.62
C TRP A 88 -2.50 2.08 -9.14
N CYS A 89 -1.48 2.25 -8.32
CA CYS A 89 -1.52 1.96 -6.89
C CYS A 89 -1.27 3.22 -6.09
N ARG A 90 -2.18 3.53 -5.16
CA ARG A 90 -2.11 4.75 -4.35
C ARG A 90 -2.36 4.45 -2.87
N LEU A 91 -1.90 5.33 -2.01
CA LEU A 91 -2.16 5.27 -0.58
C LEU A 91 -3.30 6.21 -0.20
N PHE A 92 -4.30 5.71 0.50
CA PHE A 92 -5.44 6.54 0.92
C PHE A 92 -5.00 7.80 1.67
N LYS A 93 -4.10 7.65 2.64
CA LYS A 93 -3.62 8.77 3.47
C LYS A 93 -2.85 9.84 2.71
N VAL A 94 -2.15 9.46 1.65
CA VAL A 94 -1.21 10.33 0.94
C VAL A 94 -1.87 10.96 -0.28
N ASP A 95 -2.65 10.13 -1.00
CA ASP A 95 -3.10 10.49 -2.35
C ASP A 95 -4.59 10.82 -2.43
N CYS A 96 -5.43 10.31 -1.49
CA CYS A 96 -6.88 10.53 -1.53
C CYS A 96 -7.33 11.67 -0.62
N ILE A 97 -6.68 11.82 0.56
CA ILE A 97 -7.07 12.82 1.54
C ILE A 97 -6.54 14.19 1.14
N PRO A 98 -7.40 15.23 1.06
CA PRO A 98 -6.95 16.59 0.83
C PRO A 98 -5.98 17.05 1.92
N ARG A 99 -5.01 17.91 1.52
CA ARG A 99 -4.05 18.48 2.48
C ARG A 99 -4.78 19.37 3.50
N TRP A 100 -4.24 19.42 4.71
CA TRP A 100 -4.68 20.36 5.73
C TRP A 100 -4.58 21.80 5.23
N PRO A 101 -5.58 22.70 5.47
CA PRO A 101 -6.81 22.46 6.23
C PRO A 101 -8.01 21.94 5.40
N MET A 102 -7.84 21.70 4.08
CA MET A 102 -8.93 21.30 3.19
C MET A 102 -9.56 19.95 3.53
N ASN A 103 -8.85 19.09 4.24
CA ASN A 103 -9.37 17.80 4.72
C ASN A 103 -10.54 17.93 5.72
N TYR A 104 -10.80 19.13 6.26
CA TYR A 104 -11.99 19.41 7.06
C TYR A 104 -13.26 19.61 6.21
N PHE A 105 -13.09 20.09 5.00
CA PHE A 105 -14.19 20.55 4.15
C PHE A 105 -14.42 19.60 2.96
N CYS A 106 -13.38 19.01 2.44
CA CYS A 106 -13.45 18.19 1.24
C CYS A 106 -13.40 16.69 1.56
N VAL A 107 -14.25 15.93 0.86
CA VAL A 107 -14.24 14.45 0.91
C VAL A 107 -13.02 13.92 0.16
N PRO A 108 -12.34 12.90 0.68
CA PRO A 108 -11.29 12.19 -0.06
C PRO A 108 -11.78 11.73 -1.44
N LYS A 109 -10.90 11.83 -2.44
CA LYS A 109 -11.22 11.47 -3.83
C LYS A 109 -10.32 10.36 -4.34
N ILE A 110 -10.86 9.55 -5.25
CA ILE A 110 -10.07 8.57 -5.99
C ILE A 110 -9.14 9.32 -6.96
N PRO A 111 -7.82 9.11 -6.89
CA PRO A 111 -6.89 9.72 -7.85
C PRO A 111 -7.13 9.23 -9.29
N LEU A 112 -6.86 10.10 -10.26
CA LEU A 112 -7.05 9.78 -11.67
C LEU A 112 -6.24 8.54 -12.08
N LYS A 113 -6.89 7.62 -12.80
CA LYS A 113 -6.31 6.34 -13.28
C LYS A 113 -5.86 5.41 -12.14
N CYS A 114 -6.28 5.65 -10.90
CA CYS A 114 -6.02 4.74 -9.80
C CYS A 114 -6.88 3.48 -9.95
N LYS A 115 -6.26 2.32 -9.73
CA LYS A 115 -6.95 1.02 -9.79
C LYS A 115 -7.05 0.37 -8.42
N ILE A 116 -6.06 0.60 -7.56
CA ILE A 116 -6.05 0.04 -6.21
C ILE A 116 -5.59 1.11 -5.22
N ILE A 117 -6.31 1.21 -4.11
CA ILE A 117 -5.97 2.09 -2.99
C ILE A 117 -5.65 1.22 -1.77
N ALA A 118 -4.44 1.38 -1.23
CA ALA A 118 -4.02 0.69 -0.01
C ALA A 118 -4.18 1.59 1.22
N PHE A 119 -4.51 0.95 2.34
CA PHE A 119 -4.77 1.58 3.64
C PHE A 119 -3.75 1.14 4.71
N PRO A 120 -2.46 1.40 4.56
CA PRO A 120 -1.47 0.94 5.53
C PRO A 120 -1.68 1.61 6.89
N GLY A 121 -2.03 0.82 7.89
CA GLY A 121 -2.34 1.27 9.25
C GLY A 121 -3.65 2.06 9.32
N SER A 122 -3.72 3.12 10.12
CA SER A 122 -4.94 3.91 10.30
C SER A 122 -4.98 5.14 9.38
N PRO A 123 -6.17 5.54 8.86
CA PRO A 123 -7.47 4.85 9.00
C PRO A 123 -7.56 3.59 8.13
N ASN A 124 -8.36 2.61 8.55
CA ASN A 124 -8.77 1.48 7.74
C ASN A 124 -9.93 1.88 6.81
N PRO A 125 -10.31 1.05 5.80
CA PRO A 125 -11.45 1.35 4.94
C PRO A 125 -12.73 1.65 5.72
N HIS A 126 -13.06 0.83 6.74
CA HIS A 126 -14.22 1.05 7.60
C HIS A 126 -14.20 2.41 8.33
N ASP A 127 -13.04 2.78 8.88
CA ASP A 127 -12.86 4.08 9.53
C ASP A 127 -13.10 5.24 8.56
N ALA A 128 -12.54 5.12 7.35
CA ALA A 128 -12.65 6.14 6.32
C ALA A 128 -14.09 6.33 5.83
N VAL A 129 -14.86 5.25 5.68
CA VAL A 129 -16.30 5.33 5.36
C VAL A 129 -17.05 6.18 6.37
N ASN A 130 -16.72 6.03 7.65
CA ASN A 130 -17.37 6.72 8.77
C ASN A 130 -16.75 8.11 9.07
N GLY A 131 -15.72 8.52 8.35
CA GLY A 131 -15.03 9.79 8.60
C GLY A 131 -14.20 9.80 9.89
N ILE A 132 -13.75 8.64 10.33
CA ILE A 132 -12.97 8.45 11.56
C ILE A 132 -11.50 8.30 11.20
N TRP A 133 -10.63 9.04 11.88
CA TRP A 133 -9.19 8.80 11.85
C TRP A 133 -8.71 8.47 13.25
N PRO A 134 -8.53 7.18 13.60
CA PRO A 134 -8.05 6.79 14.91
C PRO A 134 -6.66 7.36 15.18
N GLU A 135 -6.53 8.22 16.20
CA GLU A 135 -5.25 8.80 16.60
C GLU A 135 -5.20 8.95 18.13
N LYS A 136 -4.19 8.35 18.73
CA LYS A 136 -3.99 8.38 20.19
C LYS A 136 -3.47 9.74 20.67
N ARG A 137 -2.63 10.41 19.89
CA ARG A 137 -2.00 11.69 20.24
C ARG A 137 -2.96 12.85 20.01
N LYS A 138 -3.39 13.53 21.08
CA LYS A 138 -4.38 14.61 21.05
C LYS A 138 -4.04 15.71 20.04
N TRP A 139 -2.77 16.18 20.01
CA TRP A 139 -2.34 17.24 19.10
C TRP A 139 -2.40 16.85 17.61
N LYS A 140 -2.25 15.57 17.27
CA LYS A 140 -2.38 15.10 15.89
C LYS A 140 -3.83 15.07 15.41
N ARG A 141 -4.80 15.03 16.33
CA ARG A 141 -6.23 15.05 15.98
C ARG A 141 -6.64 16.36 15.29
N ILE A 142 -5.86 17.43 15.46
CA ILE A 142 -6.12 18.72 14.81
C ILE A 142 -6.02 18.58 13.29
N TYR A 143 -5.00 17.94 12.75
CA TYR A 143 -4.81 17.81 11.31
C TYR A 143 -5.19 16.45 10.74
N LYS A 144 -5.33 15.42 11.58
CA LYS A 144 -5.82 14.10 11.19
C LYS A 144 -7.35 14.05 11.23
N LYS A 145 -7.96 14.70 10.27
CA LYS A 145 -9.42 14.69 10.03
C LYS A 145 -9.69 14.18 8.64
N ILE A 146 -10.76 13.42 8.49
CA ILE A 146 -11.30 13.01 7.20
C ILE A 146 -12.81 13.19 7.22
N ARG A 147 -13.37 13.52 6.06
CA ARG A 147 -14.81 13.52 5.84
C ARG A 147 -15.26 12.10 5.55
N PRO A 148 -16.49 11.72 5.94
CA PRO A 148 -17.06 10.42 5.59
C PRO A 148 -16.90 10.11 4.10
N THR A 149 -16.23 9.00 3.79
CA THR A 149 -15.80 8.66 2.43
C THR A 149 -16.64 7.50 1.92
N LYS A 150 -17.92 7.76 1.64
CA LYS A 150 -18.93 6.73 1.33
C LYS A 150 -18.65 5.94 0.05
N TRP A 151 -17.93 6.50 -0.92
CA TRP A 151 -17.58 5.79 -2.15
C TRP A 151 -16.78 4.50 -1.89
N ILE A 152 -16.07 4.42 -0.76
CA ILE A 152 -15.33 3.19 -0.40
C ILE A 152 -16.30 1.99 -0.29
N SER A 153 -17.50 2.19 0.27
CA SER A 153 -18.49 1.11 0.42
C SER A 153 -19.04 0.56 -0.90
N GLU A 154 -18.83 1.25 -2.01
CA GLU A 154 -19.22 0.79 -3.34
C GLU A 154 -18.24 -0.29 -3.85
N PHE A 155 -16.98 -0.22 -3.43
CA PHE A 155 -15.89 -1.05 -3.90
C PHE A 155 -15.39 -2.07 -2.86
N TRP A 156 -15.58 -1.82 -1.59
CA TRP A 156 -15.10 -2.65 -0.47
C TRP A 156 -16.28 -3.23 0.31
N ARG A 157 -16.49 -4.54 0.14
CA ARG A 157 -17.59 -5.30 0.74
C ARG A 157 -17.07 -6.48 1.53
#